data_aaa9a3cae056f09f77918f284f60280e
#
_entry.id   aaa9a3cae056f09f77918f284f60280e
#
_cell.length_a   1.000
_cell.length_b   1.000
_cell.length_c   1.000
_cell.angle_alpha   90.00
_cell.angle_beta   90.00
_cell.angle_gamma   90.00
#
_symmetry.space_group_name_H-M   'P 1'
#
loop_
_entity.id
_entity.type
_entity.pdbx_description
1 polymer ?
#
loop_
_entity_poly.entity_id
_entity_poly.type
_entity_poly.pdbx_seq_one_letter_code
_entity_poly.pdbx_strand_id
1 'polypeptide(L)'
;MDKRFLQAVEVVLAHEGGYVNDPRDPGGETKFGISKRSYLHLDIANLTREDAIAIYYRDWWQRYGYGRLQDDAVATKVFDLAVNMGPATAHRLLQEALVFLGYPVEIDGIIGP
;
A
#
# COMPACT_ATOMS: atom_id res chain seq x y z
N MET A 1 -13.60 4.89 -9.21
CA MET A 1 -12.81 4.63 -7.99
C MET A 1 -13.19 5.61 -6.89
N ASP A 2 -13.03 5.17 -5.66
CA ASP A 2 -13.31 5.97 -4.48
C ASP A 2 -12.43 7.23 -4.44
N LYS A 3 -13.04 8.37 -4.17
CA LYS A 3 -12.33 9.66 -4.07
C LYS A 3 -11.27 9.65 -2.96
N ARG A 4 -11.56 9.00 -1.82
CA ARG A 4 -10.61 8.84 -0.71
C ARG A 4 -9.39 8.03 -1.14
N PHE A 5 -9.61 6.96 -1.90
CA PHE A 5 -8.51 6.18 -2.47
C PHE A 5 -7.65 7.03 -3.41
N LEU A 6 -8.27 7.80 -4.29
CA LEU A 6 -7.54 8.64 -5.25
C LEU A 6 -6.66 9.67 -4.53
N GLN A 7 -7.13 10.22 -3.41
CA GLN A 7 -6.31 11.11 -2.58
C GLN A 7 -5.17 10.36 -1.90
N ALA A 8 -5.46 9.17 -1.36
CA ALA A 8 -4.46 8.36 -0.65
C ALA A 8 -3.36 7.85 -1.59
N VAL A 9 -3.72 7.41 -2.80
CA VAL A 9 -2.73 6.87 -3.74
C VAL A 9 -1.76 7.94 -4.24
N GLU A 10 -2.15 9.21 -4.25
CA GLU A 10 -1.24 10.31 -4.57
C GLU A 10 -0.08 10.37 -3.58
N VAL A 11 -0.33 10.15 -2.29
CA VAL A 11 0.71 10.10 -1.26
C VAL A 11 1.65 8.93 -1.51
N VAL A 12 1.11 7.75 -1.80
CA VAL A 12 1.90 6.56 -2.09
C VAL A 12 2.79 6.79 -3.31
N LEU A 13 2.23 7.31 -4.40
CA LEU A 13 2.97 7.56 -5.63
C LEU A 13 4.03 8.66 -5.48
N ALA A 14 3.81 9.61 -4.59
CA ALA A 14 4.81 10.64 -4.28
C ALA A 14 6.04 10.05 -3.59
N HIS A 15 5.87 9.01 -2.76
CA HIS A 15 6.97 8.31 -2.10
C HIS A 15 7.60 7.25 -2.99
N GLU A 16 6.77 6.54 -3.77
CA GLU A 16 7.19 5.45 -4.65
C GLU A 16 7.34 5.99 -6.08
N GLY A 17 8.45 6.62 -6.36
CA GLY A 17 8.65 7.33 -7.63
C GLY A 17 8.95 6.43 -8.82
N GLY A 18 9.71 6.90 -9.75
CA GLY A 18 9.99 6.44 -11.09
C GLY A 18 10.44 4.98 -11.30
N TYR A 19 10.98 4.74 -12.47
CA TYR A 19 11.45 3.42 -12.88
C TYR A 19 12.86 3.15 -12.32
N VAL A 20 13.05 2.00 -11.71
CA VAL A 20 14.34 1.52 -11.21
C VAL A 20 14.55 0.08 -11.67
N ASN A 21 15.74 -0.23 -12.18
CA ASN A 21 16.14 -1.58 -12.51
C ASN A 21 17.56 -1.82 -12.00
N ASP A 22 17.67 -2.20 -10.73
CA ASP A 22 18.96 -2.52 -10.11
C ASP A 22 19.06 -4.05 -9.98
N PRO A 23 19.98 -4.70 -10.70
CA PRO A 23 20.13 -6.16 -10.63
C PRO A 23 20.56 -6.66 -9.25
N ARG A 24 21.05 -5.78 -8.38
CA ARG A 24 21.39 -6.13 -6.99
C ARG A 24 20.20 -6.09 -6.06
N ASP A 25 19.10 -5.48 -6.47
CA ASP A 25 17.86 -5.39 -5.69
C ASP A 25 17.06 -6.68 -5.86
N PRO A 26 16.70 -7.39 -4.77
CA PRO A 26 15.86 -8.58 -4.86
C PRO A 26 14.50 -8.36 -5.52
N GLY A 27 13.99 -7.14 -5.50
CA GLY A 27 12.75 -6.76 -6.18
C GLY A 27 12.88 -6.67 -7.69
N GLY A 28 14.09 -6.51 -8.22
CA GLY A 28 14.36 -6.33 -9.64
C GLY A 28 13.84 -5.00 -10.15
N GLU A 29 13.17 -5.02 -11.33
CA GLU A 29 12.52 -3.84 -11.87
C GLU A 29 11.38 -3.36 -10.99
N THR A 30 11.32 -2.06 -10.75
CA THR A 30 10.19 -1.42 -10.08
C THR A 30 9.79 -0.15 -10.81
N LYS A 31 8.52 0.16 -10.80
CA LYS A 31 7.98 1.42 -11.31
C LYS A 31 6.74 1.78 -10.52
N PHE A 32 6.68 3.02 -10.03
CA PHE A 32 5.60 3.47 -9.14
C PHE A 32 5.42 2.57 -7.90
N GLY A 33 6.51 1.92 -7.45
CA GLY A 33 6.47 0.97 -6.34
C GLY A 33 5.97 -0.43 -6.70
N ILE A 34 5.62 -0.67 -7.97
CA ILE A 34 5.18 -1.98 -8.45
C ILE A 34 6.40 -2.76 -8.93
N SER A 35 6.66 -3.94 -8.33
CA SER A 35 7.87 -4.72 -8.61
C SER A 35 7.60 -5.87 -9.56
N LYS A 36 8.58 -6.17 -10.41
CA LYS A 36 8.55 -7.34 -11.29
C LYS A 36 8.49 -8.64 -10.49
N ARG A 37 9.11 -8.67 -9.34
CA ARG A 37 9.09 -9.84 -8.46
C ARG A 37 7.68 -10.22 -8.03
N SER A 38 6.85 -9.21 -7.71
CA SER A 38 5.47 -9.42 -7.28
C SER A 38 4.51 -9.58 -8.45
N TYR A 39 4.86 -9.07 -9.63
CA TYR A 39 4.00 -9.02 -10.82
C TYR A 39 4.78 -9.53 -12.03
N LEU A 40 5.10 -10.83 -12.04
CA LEU A 40 5.95 -11.45 -13.06
C LEU A 40 5.40 -11.30 -14.48
N HIS A 41 4.10 -11.20 -14.64
CA HIS A 41 3.43 -11.12 -15.93
C HIS A 41 3.34 -9.69 -16.50
N LEU A 42 3.71 -8.68 -15.73
CA LEU A 42 3.61 -7.29 -16.16
C LEU A 42 4.89 -6.81 -16.86
N ASP A 43 4.71 -5.96 -17.85
CA ASP A 43 5.79 -5.18 -18.44
C ASP A 43 6.01 -3.92 -17.58
N ILE A 44 6.90 -4.03 -16.59
CA ILE A 44 7.12 -2.99 -15.60
C ILE A 44 7.63 -1.70 -16.25
N ALA A 45 8.54 -1.80 -17.22
CA ALA A 45 9.13 -0.63 -17.86
C ALA A 45 8.08 0.25 -18.57
N ASN A 46 7.02 -0.37 -19.08
CA ASN A 46 5.94 0.32 -19.80
C ASN A 46 4.68 0.54 -18.96
N LEU A 47 4.75 0.25 -17.67
CA LEU A 47 3.62 0.46 -16.76
C LEU A 47 3.27 1.95 -16.71
N THR A 48 2.00 2.28 -16.92
CA THR A 48 1.53 3.66 -16.80
C THR A 48 1.14 3.99 -15.36
N ARG A 49 1.04 5.28 -15.06
CA ARG A 49 0.57 5.73 -13.74
C ARG A 49 -0.85 5.21 -13.47
N GLU A 50 -1.71 5.22 -14.47
CA GLU A 50 -3.07 4.71 -14.38
C GLU A 50 -3.10 3.21 -14.10
N ASP A 51 -2.20 2.44 -14.71
CA ASP A 51 -2.04 1.01 -14.43
C ASP A 51 -1.66 0.78 -12.97
N ALA A 52 -0.72 1.55 -12.46
CA ALA A 52 -0.28 1.46 -11.06
C ALA A 52 -1.42 1.79 -10.10
N ILE A 53 -2.19 2.83 -10.39
CA ILE A 53 -3.36 3.22 -9.58
C ILE A 53 -4.37 2.07 -9.51
N ALA A 54 -4.66 1.44 -10.64
CA ALA A 54 -5.60 0.30 -10.67
C ALA A 54 -5.10 -0.89 -9.86
N ILE A 55 -3.80 -1.18 -9.92
CA ILE A 55 -3.18 -2.26 -9.13
C ILE A 55 -3.29 -1.96 -7.64
N TYR A 56 -2.95 -0.73 -7.21
CA TYR A 56 -3.05 -0.35 -5.80
C TYR A 56 -4.48 -0.40 -5.29
N TYR A 57 -5.45 -0.01 -6.11
CA TYR A 57 -6.85 -0.07 -5.73
C TYR A 57 -7.27 -1.52 -5.45
N ARG A 58 -6.99 -2.42 -6.38
CA ARG A 58 -7.40 -3.84 -6.29
C ARG A 58 -6.62 -4.60 -5.21
N ASP A 59 -5.29 -4.50 -5.22
CA ASP A 59 -4.42 -5.40 -4.48
C ASP A 59 -4.04 -4.88 -3.10
N TRP A 60 -4.29 -3.61 -2.79
CA TRP A 60 -4.05 -3.00 -1.47
C TRP A 60 -5.32 -2.43 -0.86
N TRP A 61 -5.89 -1.42 -1.49
CA TRP A 61 -7.01 -0.68 -0.91
C TRP A 61 -8.23 -1.57 -0.68
N GLN A 62 -8.68 -2.27 -1.72
CA GLN A 62 -9.83 -3.17 -1.62
C GLN A 62 -9.48 -4.45 -0.87
N ARG A 63 -8.34 -5.03 -1.19
CA ARG A 63 -7.92 -6.31 -0.59
C ARG A 63 -7.84 -6.24 0.93
N TYR A 64 -7.25 -5.19 1.47
CA TYR A 64 -7.04 -5.05 2.92
C TYR A 64 -8.10 -4.18 3.60
N GLY A 65 -9.05 -3.64 2.85
CA GLY A 65 -10.20 -2.93 3.39
C GLY A 65 -9.88 -1.57 4.00
N TYR A 66 -8.89 -0.84 3.47
CA TYR A 66 -8.51 0.47 4.02
C TYR A 66 -9.65 1.49 3.93
N GLY A 67 -10.55 1.34 2.95
CA GLY A 67 -11.72 2.20 2.82
C GLY A 67 -12.72 2.09 3.98
N ARG A 68 -12.60 1.05 4.81
CA ARG A 68 -13.42 0.88 6.01
C ARG A 68 -12.93 1.71 7.19
N LEU A 69 -11.69 2.20 7.14
CA LEU A 69 -11.17 3.11 8.16
C LEU A 69 -11.82 4.47 7.97
N GLN A 70 -12.42 5.00 9.03
CA GLN A 70 -13.21 6.24 8.94
C GLN A 70 -12.35 7.49 8.80
N ASP A 71 -11.19 7.51 9.45
CA ASP A 71 -10.27 8.64 9.41
C ASP A 71 -9.43 8.57 8.15
N ASP A 72 -9.52 9.58 7.29
CA ASP A 72 -8.81 9.64 6.02
C ASP A 72 -7.28 9.66 6.22
N ALA A 73 -6.80 10.37 7.23
CA ALA A 73 -5.35 10.44 7.51
C ALA A 73 -4.81 9.08 7.94
N VAL A 74 -5.56 8.34 8.77
CA VAL A 74 -5.18 6.99 9.21
C VAL A 74 -5.21 6.03 8.04
N ALA A 75 -6.27 6.06 7.23
CA ALA A 75 -6.38 5.19 6.05
C ALA A 75 -5.21 5.43 5.08
N THR A 76 -4.90 6.69 4.78
CA THR A 76 -3.79 7.06 3.92
C THR A 76 -2.46 6.59 4.49
N LYS A 77 -2.23 6.80 5.79
CA LYS A 77 -0.97 6.43 6.43
C LYS A 77 -0.74 4.94 6.47
N VAL A 78 -1.75 4.14 6.81
CA VAL A 78 -1.59 2.69 6.86
C VAL A 78 -1.40 2.11 5.46
N PHE A 79 -2.07 2.65 4.46
CA PHE A 79 -1.88 2.27 3.06
C PHE A 79 -0.44 2.55 2.61
N ASP A 80 0.06 3.76 2.84
CA ASP A 80 1.42 4.15 2.49
C ASP A 80 2.47 3.27 3.19
N LEU A 81 2.29 3.03 4.49
CA LEU A 81 3.17 2.14 5.25
C LEU A 81 3.11 0.71 4.74
N ALA A 82 1.92 0.22 4.35
CA ALA A 82 1.77 -1.14 3.83
C ALA A 82 2.54 -1.33 2.53
N VAL A 83 2.52 -0.35 1.64
CA VAL A 83 3.29 -0.40 0.39
C VAL A 83 4.79 -0.37 0.69
N ASN A 84 5.21 0.46 1.63
CA ASN A 84 6.62 0.66 1.95
C ASN A 84 7.24 -0.53 2.73
N MET A 85 6.56 -1.03 3.75
CA MET A 85 7.13 -2.03 4.68
C MET A 85 6.40 -3.38 4.70
N GLY A 86 5.39 -3.55 3.86
CA GLY A 86 4.55 -4.73 3.82
C GLY A 86 3.29 -4.58 4.63
N PRO A 87 2.18 -5.20 4.19
CA PRO A 87 0.89 -5.03 4.83
C PRO A 87 0.83 -5.58 6.26
N ALA A 88 1.41 -6.76 6.52
CA ALA A 88 1.36 -7.35 7.86
C ALA A 88 2.03 -6.45 8.89
N THR A 89 3.21 -5.91 8.60
CA THR A 89 3.94 -5.02 9.50
C THR A 89 3.18 -3.72 9.72
N ALA A 90 2.68 -3.10 8.66
CA ALA A 90 1.94 -1.85 8.74
C ALA A 90 0.65 -2.01 9.57
N HIS A 91 -0.07 -3.10 9.37
CA HIS A 91 -1.31 -3.39 10.10
C HIS A 91 -1.04 -3.60 11.59
N ARG A 92 0.02 -4.29 11.94
CA ARG A 92 0.40 -4.49 13.34
C ARG A 92 0.78 -3.18 14.02
N LEU A 93 1.51 -2.30 13.32
CA LEU A 93 1.85 -0.99 13.86
C LEU A 93 0.60 -0.16 14.16
N LEU A 94 -0.40 -0.18 13.28
CA LEU A 94 -1.67 0.49 13.54
C LEU A 94 -2.35 -0.10 14.78
N GLN A 95 -2.42 -1.42 14.87
CA GLN A 95 -3.06 -2.10 15.98
C GLN A 95 -2.34 -1.84 17.31
N GLU A 96 -1.01 -1.86 17.31
CA GLU A 96 -0.21 -1.52 18.48
C GLU A 96 -0.46 -0.08 18.94
N ALA A 97 -0.55 0.85 18.00
CA ALA A 97 -0.87 2.25 18.30
C ALA A 97 -2.26 2.38 18.92
N LEU A 98 -3.25 1.64 18.41
CA LEU A 98 -4.62 1.65 18.94
C LEU A 98 -4.66 1.06 20.35
N VAL A 99 -3.95 -0.04 20.60
CA VAL A 99 -3.85 -0.63 21.94
C VAL A 99 -3.21 0.36 22.92
N PHE A 100 -2.13 1.02 22.51
CA PHE A 100 -1.48 2.03 23.32
C PHE A 100 -2.43 3.18 23.70
N LEU A 101 -3.35 3.53 22.79
CA LEU A 101 -4.34 4.57 23.01
C LEU A 101 -5.57 4.07 23.80
N GLY A 102 -5.61 2.78 24.17
CA GLY A 102 -6.68 2.21 24.96
C GLY A 102 -7.82 1.55 24.20
N TYR A 103 -7.69 1.35 22.90
CA TYR A 103 -8.70 0.65 22.09
C TYR A 103 -8.52 -0.86 22.21
N PRO A 104 -9.62 -1.63 22.43
CA PRO A 104 -9.55 -3.08 22.61
C PRO A 104 -9.51 -3.82 21.25
N VAL A 105 -8.36 -3.82 20.59
CA VAL A 105 -8.16 -4.52 19.33
C VAL A 105 -7.12 -5.62 19.48
N GLU A 106 -7.21 -6.67 18.66
CA GLU A 106 -6.20 -7.72 18.58
C GLU A 106 -5.06 -7.27 17.67
N ILE A 107 -3.83 -7.65 18.03
CA ILE A 107 -2.64 -7.39 17.23
C ILE A 107 -2.37 -8.63 16.37
N ASP A 108 -3.10 -8.77 15.28
CA ASP A 108 -3.02 -9.95 14.38
C ASP A 108 -2.55 -9.62 12.98
N GLY A 109 -2.36 -8.34 12.67
CA GLY A 109 -1.95 -7.89 11.33
C GLY A 109 -3.08 -7.83 10.31
N ILE A 110 -4.32 -8.05 10.74
CA ILE A 110 -5.51 -8.07 9.87
C ILE A 110 -6.38 -6.86 10.19
N ILE A 111 -6.73 -6.07 9.16
CA ILE A 111 -7.67 -4.96 9.32
C ILE A 111 -9.08 -5.57 9.36
N GLY A 112 -9.66 -5.58 10.54
CA GLY A 112 -11.00 -6.11 10.76
C GLY A 112 -12.10 -5.09 10.54
N PRO A 113 -13.35 -5.52 10.62
CA PRO A 113 -14.51 -4.62 10.55
C PRO A 113 -14.60 -3.70 11.76
#